data_19348e1762b4da5d74e5ce1b1d560887
#
_entry.id   19348e1762b4da5d74e5ce1b1d560887
#
_cell.length_a   1.000
_cell.length_b   1.000
_cell.length_c   1.000
_cell.angle_alpha   90.00
_cell.angle_beta   90.00
_cell.angle_gamma   90.00
#
_symmetry.space_group_name_H-M   'P 1'
#
loop_
_entity.id
_entity.type
_entity.pdbx_description
1 polymer ?
#
loop_
_entity_poly.entity_id
_entity_poly.type
_entity_poly.pdbx_seq_one_letter_code
_entity_poly.pdbx_strand_id
1 'polypeptide(L)' 'MPFSKTKSTKRFSFGINRNTTAKKAGSNIVTISTLPYEDSQYSVGQTSLTMTVREAMALKSFLNENLDHDSDSTSL' A
#
# COMPACT_ATOMS: atom_id res chain seq x y z
N MET A 1 9.06 -10.31 -15.90
CA MET A 1 9.83 -10.71 -14.73
C MET A 1 9.08 -10.43 -13.46
N PRO A 2 9.05 -11.38 -12.57
CA PRO A 2 8.41 -11.12 -11.29
C PRO A 2 9.28 -10.22 -10.43
N PHE A 3 8.62 -9.36 -9.69
CA PHE A 3 9.32 -8.61 -8.68
C PHE A 3 8.38 -8.31 -7.53
N SER A 4 8.95 -8.10 -6.38
CA SER A 4 8.16 -7.67 -5.24
C SER A 4 8.97 -6.66 -4.46
N LYS A 5 8.29 -5.71 -3.90
CA LYS A 5 8.89 -4.69 -3.07
C LYS A 5 8.00 -4.40 -1.89
N THR A 6 8.63 -4.05 -0.80
CA THR A 6 7.89 -3.65 0.38
C THR A 6 8.51 -2.41 0.95
N LYS A 7 7.69 -1.64 1.61
CA LYS A 7 8.15 -0.48 2.34
C LYS A 7 7.29 -0.34 3.59
N SER A 8 7.94 -0.10 4.70
CA SER A 8 7.22 0.06 5.96
C SER A 8 7.43 1.45 6.49
N THR A 9 6.36 2.00 7.03
CA THR A 9 6.42 3.21 7.81
C THR A 9 6.21 2.83 9.27
N LYS A 10 6.04 3.81 10.11
CA LYS A 10 5.86 3.53 11.51
C LYS A 10 4.57 2.75 11.78
N ARG A 11 3.54 2.99 11.00
CA ARG A 11 2.23 2.41 11.25
C ARG A 11 1.72 1.51 10.15
N PHE A 12 2.35 1.55 8.99
CA PHE A 12 1.86 0.83 7.82
C PHE A 12 2.97 0.08 7.13
N SER A 13 2.59 -0.96 6.45
CA SER A 13 3.47 -1.68 5.56
C SER A 13 2.81 -1.75 4.20
N PHE A 14 3.56 -1.45 3.16
CA PHE A 14 3.07 -1.50 1.80
C PHE A 14 3.83 -2.56 1.04
N GLY A 15 3.13 -3.34 0.27
CA GLY A 15 3.78 -4.37 -0.52
C GLY A 15 3.21 -4.41 -1.92
N ILE A 16 4.05 -4.73 -2.89
CA ILE A 16 3.60 -4.90 -4.25
C ILE A 16 4.25 -6.16 -4.82
N ASN A 17 3.45 -6.93 -5.49
CA ASN A 17 3.86 -8.14 -6.17
C ASN A 17 3.47 -8.03 -7.62
N ARG A 18 4.43 -8.14 -8.52
CA ARG A 18 4.17 -8.04 -9.95
C ARG A 18 4.79 -9.23 -10.66
N ASN A 19 4.00 -9.86 -11.49
CA ASN A 19 4.50 -10.87 -12.40
C ASN A 19 3.69 -10.78 -13.70
N THR A 20 4.25 -10.09 -14.66
CA THR A 20 3.52 -9.78 -15.89
C THR A 20 3.27 -11.00 -16.74
N THR A 21 4.00 -12.09 -16.51
CA THR A 21 3.78 -13.31 -17.27
C THR A 21 2.80 -14.25 -16.60
N ALA A 22 2.50 -14.02 -15.35
CA ALA A 22 1.58 -14.90 -14.64
C ALA A 22 0.15 -14.48 -14.88
N LYS A 23 -0.71 -15.47 -15.04
CA LYS A 23 -2.12 -15.22 -15.25
C LYS A 23 -2.94 -15.42 -14.00
N LYS A 24 -2.31 -15.85 -12.93
CA LYS A 24 -3.01 -16.05 -11.68
C LYS A 24 -3.32 -14.73 -11.01
N ALA A 25 -4.50 -14.64 -10.45
CA ALA A 25 -4.96 -13.39 -9.86
C ALA A 25 -4.05 -12.91 -8.74
N GLY A 26 -3.49 -13.82 -7.98
CA GLY A 26 -2.67 -13.43 -6.85
C GLY A 26 -1.28 -12.94 -7.19
N SER A 27 -0.92 -12.91 -8.47
CA SER A 27 0.43 -12.56 -8.87
C SER A 27 0.64 -11.09 -9.11
N ASN A 28 -0.42 -10.32 -9.16
CA ASN A 28 -0.32 -8.88 -9.41
C ASN A 28 -1.22 -8.17 -8.43
N ILE A 29 -0.69 -7.96 -7.24
CA ILE A 29 -1.48 -7.39 -6.16
C ILE A 29 -0.66 -6.35 -5.42
N VAL A 30 -1.38 -5.46 -4.77
CA VAL A 30 -0.82 -4.49 -3.85
C VAL A 30 -1.49 -4.71 -2.49
N THR A 31 -0.69 -4.75 -1.46
CA THR A 31 -1.18 -4.99 -0.11
C THR A 31 -0.79 -3.85 0.80
N ILE A 32 -1.73 -3.39 1.59
CA ILE A 32 -1.48 -2.39 2.60
C ILE A 32 -1.89 -3.00 3.94
N SER A 33 -0.97 -3.01 4.87
CA SER A 33 -1.22 -3.61 6.17
C SER A 33 -0.92 -2.61 7.27
N THR A 34 -1.62 -2.74 8.37
CA THR A 34 -1.30 -1.94 9.54
C THR A 34 -0.31 -2.71 10.39
N LEU A 35 0.61 -1.98 10.99
CA LEU A 35 1.60 -2.58 11.87
C LEU A 35 1.17 -2.37 13.31
N PRO A 36 1.56 -3.28 14.20
CA PRO A 36 1.25 -3.11 15.61
C PRO A 36 1.87 -1.82 16.12
N TYR A 37 1.14 -1.11 16.92
CA TYR A 37 1.61 0.14 17.49
C TYR A 37 2.05 -0.14 18.91
N GLU A 38 3.33 -0.02 19.15
CA GLU A 38 3.89 -0.44 20.42
C GLU A 38 3.34 0.33 21.60
N ASP A 39 3.09 1.59 21.40
CA ASP A 39 2.62 2.42 22.48
C ASP A 39 1.14 2.33 22.72
N SER A 40 0.48 1.52 21.94
CA SER A 40 -0.94 1.40 22.07
C SER A 40 -1.28 0.45 23.18
N GLN A 41 -2.06 0.91 24.11
CA GLN A 41 -2.60 0.04 25.12
C GLN A 41 -3.65 -0.88 24.54
N TYR A 42 -4.06 -0.59 23.34
CA TYR A 42 -5.08 -1.37 22.70
C TYR A 42 -4.40 -2.35 21.79
N SER A 43 -4.72 -3.57 21.97
CA SER A 43 -4.23 -4.59 21.07
C SER A 43 -5.05 -4.49 19.80
N VAL A 44 -4.61 -3.64 18.94
CA VAL A 44 -5.27 -3.49 17.66
C VAL A 44 -4.80 -4.61 16.77
N GLY A 45 -5.73 -5.43 16.35
CA GLY A 45 -5.38 -6.50 15.43
C GLY A 45 -4.85 -5.91 14.14
N GLN A 46 -3.96 -6.66 13.52
CA GLN A 46 -3.46 -6.26 12.23
C GLN A 46 -4.57 -6.33 11.19
N THR A 47 -4.65 -5.32 10.38
CA THR A 47 -5.60 -5.28 9.28
C THR A 47 -4.82 -5.25 7.98
N SER A 48 -5.29 -6.01 7.02
CA SER A 48 -4.62 -6.08 5.74
C SER A 48 -5.63 -5.86 4.64
N LEU A 49 -5.24 -5.07 3.66
CA LEU A 49 -6.07 -4.76 2.53
C LEU A 49 -5.31 -5.14 1.27
N THR A 50 -5.91 -5.99 0.46
CA THR A 50 -5.29 -6.44 -0.77
C THR A 50 -6.12 -5.98 -1.96
N MET A 51 -5.45 -5.47 -2.96
CA MET A 51 -6.12 -4.99 -4.16
C MET A 51 -5.34 -5.41 -5.39
N THR A 52 -6.02 -5.42 -6.53
CA THR A 52 -5.33 -5.70 -7.77
C THR A 52 -4.47 -4.50 -8.15
N VAL A 53 -3.54 -4.74 -9.08
CA VAL A 53 -2.71 -3.64 -9.56
C VAL A 53 -3.56 -2.57 -10.23
N ARG A 54 -4.60 -2.98 -10.94
CA ARG A 54 -5.48 -2.00 -11.57
C ARG A 54 -6.16 -1.11 -10.54
N GLU A 55 -6.62 -1.70 -9.48
CA GLU A 55 -7.23 -0.93 -8.39
C GLU A 55 -6.21 -0.02 -7.72
N ALA A 56 -5.00 -0.51 -7.58
CA ALA A 56 -3.94 0.29 -6.99
C ALA A 56 -3.58 1.47 -7.89
N MET A 57 -3.68 1.30 -9.21
CA MET A 57 -3.43 2.40 -10.11
C MET A 57 -4.49 3.48 -9.99
N ALA A 58 -5.72 3.09 -9.73
CA ALA A 58 -6.77 4.06 -9.47
C ALA A 58 -6.48 4.83 -8.19
N LEU A 59 -6.02 4.13 -7.16
CA LEU A 59 -5.64 4.78 -5.92
C LEU A 59 -4.47 5.74 -6.14
N LYS A 60 -3.50 5.32 -6.93
CA LYS A 60 -2.36 6.16 -7.24
C LYS A 60 -2.80 7.44 -7.93
N SER A 61 -3.70 7.34 -8.90
CA SER A 61 -4.20 8.52 -9.59
C SER A 61 -4.92 9.45 -8.64
N PHE A 62 -5.75 8.90 -7.78
CA PHE A 62 -6.45 9.70 -6.80
C PHE A 62 -5.46 10.43 -5.89
N LEU A 63 -4.45 9.75 -5.42
CA LEU A 63 -3.48 10.36 -4.54
C LEU A 63 -2.67 11.44 -5.26
N ASN A 64 -2.30 11.17 -6.51
CA ASN A 64 -1.55 12.16 -7.28
C ASN A 64 -2.36 13.42 -7.50
N GLU A 65 -3.64 13.27 -7.79
CA GLU A 65 -4.49 14.41 -8.03
C GLU A 65 -4.68 15.26 -6.79
N ASN A 66 -4.69 14.62 -5.65
CA ASN A 66 -5.04 15.32 -4.42
C ASN A 66 -3.85 15.66 -3.55
N LEU A 67 -2.74 14.99 -3.70
CA LEU A 67 -1.57 15.27 -2.91
C LEU A 67 -0.60 16.20 -3.59
N ASP A 68 -0.54 16.15 -4.91
CA ASP A 68 0.36 17.04 -5.63
C ASP A 68 0.00 18.50 -5.49
N HIS A 69 -1.27 18.77 -5.34
CA HIS A 69 -1.71 20.16 -5.18
C HIS A 69 -1.27 20.75 -3.89
N ASP A 70 -1.00 19.91 -2.94
CA ASP A 70 -0.70 20.35 -1.61
C ASP A 70 0.73 20.09 -1.28
N SER A 71 1.56 20.27 -2.27
CA SER A 71 2.95 20.07 -2.02
C SER A 71 3.44 20.92 -0.87
N ASP A 72 2.81 22.02 -0.66
CA ASP A 72 3.18 22.88 0.42
C ASP A 72 2.52 22.51 1.71
N SER A 73 1.41 21.83 1.65
CA SER A 73 0.76 21.44 2.87
C SER A 73 1.42 20.23 3.47
N THR A 74 2.47 19.84 2.91
CA THR A 74 3.28 18.81 3.53
C THR A 74 3.78 19.24 4.86
N SER A 75 3.45 20.36 5.24
CA SER A 75 3.73 20.78 6.58
C SER A 75 3.16 19.84 7.62
N LEU A 76 2.55 18.86 7.27
CA LEU A 76 2.07 17.92 8.25
C LEU A 76 3.15 17.32 9.12
#